data_dcba1bde33d13cf10114dfeea4b56fcd
#
_entry.id   dcba1bde33d13cf10114dfeea4b56fcd
#
_cell.length_a   1.000
_cell.length_b   1.000
_cell.length_c   1.000
_cell.angle_alpha   90.00
_cell.angle_beta   90.00
_cell.angle_gamma   90.00
#
_symmetry.space_group_name_H-M   'P 1'
#
loop_
_entity.id
_entity.type
_entity.pdbx_description
1 polymer ?
#
loop_
_entity_poly.entity_id
_entity_poly.type
_entity_poly.pdbx_seq_one_letter_code
_entity_poly.pdbx_strand_id
1 'polypeptide(L)'
;PGPEDVDGVGNQVINIVNSDGVITRSLITLDSHSYIDGDVLGIRWLYDNIHENQINWYKNVVLDLAKRNQDAAKALPAAKQKSYAELEKVVPSSFFFHFPMEEYRLAWTEYVENDYKDTKNVKYRYGLPGESGKVVYCGIHPDQLFETMQELGSTDSTFCGHDHYNNFSLNYKGINLTSGYSIDYLAYVGIYKQGTQRGCTILDYDKSGGLDFHQENYYQDKYQNDARESVTMQED
;
A
#
# COMPACT_ATOMS: atom_id res chain seq x y z
N PRO A 1 -11.97 12.14 11.02
CA PRO A 1 -10.72 12.91 11.10
C PRO A 1 -9.67 12.04 11.80
N GLY A 2 -8.45 12.12 11.33
CA GLY A 2 -7.30 11.44 11.93
C GLY A 2 -6.92 12.03 13.29
N PRO A 3 -5.88 11.49 13.95
CA PRO A 3 -5.37 12.04 15.19
C PRO A 3 -4.85 13.47 14.99
N GLU A 4 -5.10 14.37 15.95
CA GLU A 4 -4.75 15.79 15.83
C GLU A 4 -3.26 16.08 16.10
N ASP A 5 -2.55 15.14 16.71
CA ASP A 5 -1.15 15.23 17.13
C ASP A 5 -0.18 14.42 16.25
N VAL A 6 -0.66 13.98 15.09
CA VAL A 6 0.14 13.20 14.11
C VAL A 6 0.20 13.98 12.81
N ASP A 7 1.39 14.14 12.25
CA ASP A 7 1.63 14.88 11.03
C ASP A 7 0.82 14.32 9.85
N GLY A 8 0.39 15.21 8.97
CA GLY A 8 -0.41 14.87 7.80
C GLY A 8 -1.91 14.82 8.05
N VAL A 9 -2.66 14.65 6.97
CA VAL A 9 -4.13 14.67 6.95
C VAL A 9 -4.66 13.34 6.40
N GLY A 10 -5.56 12.69 7.14
CA GLY A 10 -6.17 11.43 6.68
C GLY A 10 -5.48 10.17 7.22
N ASN A 11 -4.63 10.29 8.24
CA ASN A 11 -4.15 9.15 8.99
C ASN A 11 -5.35 8.50 9.71
N GLN A 12 -5.75 7.30 9.32
CA GLN A 12 -6.97 6.65 9.81
C GLN A 12 -6.81 5.14 9.93
N VAL A 13 -7.68 4.55 10.76
CA VAL A 13 -7.81 3.10 10.91
C VAL A 13 -9.26 2.70 10.66
N ILE A 14 -9.47 1.80 9.72
CA ILE A 14 -10.77 1.20 9.42
C ILE A 14 -10.69 -0.28 9.75
N ASN A 15 -11.55 -0.77 10.65
CA ASN A 15 -11.51 -2.15 11.10
C ASN A 15 -12.57 -2.99 10.42
N ILE A 16 -12.18 -4.18 9.94
CA ILE A 16 -13.09 -5.25 9.55
C ILE A 16 -13.36 -6.10 10.78
N VAL A 17 -14.61 -6.10 11.22
CA VAL A 17 -15.05 -6.76 12.46
C VAL A 17 -16.02 -7.87 12.11
N ASN A 18 -15.80 -9.07 12.64
CA ASN A 18 -16.71 -10.20 12.45
C ASN A 18 -17.94 -10.12 13.37
N SER A 19 -18.85 -11.08 13.23
CA SER A 19 -20.09 -11.16 14.03
C SER A 19 -19.87 -11.39 15.54
N ASP A 20 -18.69 -11.80 15.94
CA ASP A 20 -18.33 -11.99 17.35
C ASP A 20 -17.69 -10.72 17.96
N GLY A 21 -17.62 -9.63 17.20
CA GLY A 21 -17.03 -8.37 17.64
C GLY A 21 -15.50 -8.34 17.60
N VAL A 22 -14.87 -9.34 17.01
CA VAL A 22 -13.41 -9.45 16.91
C VAL A 22 -12.96 -8.80 15.60
N ILE A 23 -11.93 -7.96 15.67
CA ILE A 23 -11.29 -7.33 14.50
C ILE A 23 -10.47 -8.40 13.79
N THR A 24 -10.83 -8.70 12.55
CA THR A 24 -10.12 -9.70 11.74
C THR A 24 -9.06 -9.09 10.85
N ARG A 25 -9.19 -7.81 10.49
CA ARG A 25 -8.19 -7.04 9.74
C ARG A 25 -8.40 -5.55 9.96
N SER A 26 -7.33 -4.78 9.81
CA SER A 26 -7.38 -3.31 9.80
C SER A 26 -6.84 -2.74 8.50
N LEU A 27 -7.50 -1.71 8.01
CA LEU A 27 -7.05 -0.90 6.88
C LEU A 27 -6.50 0.40 7.47
N ILE A 28 -5.25 0.70 7.21
CA ILE A 28 -4.56 1.86 7.78
C ILE A 28 -4.18 2.79 6.64
N THR A 29 -4.68 4.02 6.68
CA THR A 29 -4.25 5.06 5.75
C THR A 29 -3.25 5.98 6.42
N LEU A 30 -2.19 6.34 5.69
CA LEU A 30 -1.22 7.36 6.10
C LEU A 30 -1.09 8.44 5.03
N ASP A 31 -1.00 9.68 5.48
CA ASP A 31 -0.54 10.77 4.64
C ASP A 31 0.98 10.63 4.44
N SER A 32 1.39 10.41 3.20
CA SER A 32 2.81 10.38 2.81
C SER A 32 3.35 11.74 2.41
N HIS A 33 2.62 12.79 2.78
CA HIS A 33 2.97 14.19 2.55
C HIS A 33 3.08 14.57 1.06
N SER A 34 3.94 15.54 0.73
CA SER A 34 4.14 16.08 -0.60
C SER A 34 5.64 16.33 -0.84
N TYR A 35 5.98 17.55 -1.24
CA TYR A 35 7.37 17.96 -1.40
C TYR A 35 7.92 18.50 -0.09
N ILE A 36 9.20 18.23 0.19
CA ILE A 36 9.88 18.87 1.32
C ILE A 36 10.09 20.36 1.05
N ASP A 37 9.84 21.18 2.08
CA ASP A 37 10.15 22.60 2.06
C ASP A 37 11.67 22.82 2.18
N GLY A 38 12.18 23.76 1.42
CA GLY A 38 13.59 24.18 1.54
C GLY A 38 14.51 23.61 0.48
N ASP A 39 14.03 23.50 -0.75
CA ASP A 39 14.88 23.16 -1.88
C ASP A 39 16.04 24.14 -2.05
N VAL A 40 17.16 23.62 -2.52
CA VAL A 40 18.29 24.43 -2.94
C VAL A 40 17.99 24.98 -4.33
N LEU A 41 17.90 26.30 -4.49
CA LEU A 41 17.70 27.02 -5.74
C LEU A 41 16.26 27.02 -6.31
N GLY A 42 15.23 26.77 -5.52
CA GLY A 42 13.83 26.83 -5.99
C GLY A 42 13.39 25.62 -6.83
N ILE A 43 14.10 24.51 -6.77
CA ILE A 43 13.77 23.28 -7.48
C ILE A 43 13.14 22.31 -6.48
N ARG A 44 11.81 22.20 -6.47
CA ARG A 44 11.04 21.33 -5.60
C ARG A 44 10.78 19.97 -6.27
N TRP A 45 11.77 19.10 -6.25
CA TRP A 45 11.66 17.77 -6.82
C TRP A 45 11.90 16.64 -5.79
N LEU A 46 11.95 17.00 -4.51
CA LEU A 46 12.23 16.07 -3.44
C LEU A 46 10.90 15.71 -2.75
N TYR A 47 10.57 14.45 -2.74
CA TYR A 47 9.40 13.96 -2.01
C TYR A 47 9.74 13.74 -0.55
N ASP A 48 8.76 14.02 0.29
CA ASP A 48 8.83 13.76 1.72
C ASP A 48 8.70 12.25 2.01
N ASN A 49 8.79 11.88 3.25
CA ASN A 49 8.71 10.51 3.74
C ASN A 49 7.72 10.44 4.93
N ILE A 50 7.47 9.25 5.43
CA ILE A 50 6.62 9.07 6.63
C ILE A 50 7.39 9.56 7.86
N HIS A 51 6.76 10.43 8.65
CA HIS A 51 7.37 11.05 9.81
C HIS A 51 7.39 10.13 11.03
N GLU A 52 8.32 10.37 11.95
CA GLU A 52 8.50 9.55 13.14
C GLU A 52 7.24 9.48 14.03
N ASN A 53 6.49 10.59 14.14
CA ASN A 53 5.25 10.58 14.94
C ASN A 53 4.14 9.74 14.30
N GLN A 54 4.09 9.62 12.96
CA GLN A 54 3.19 8.71 12.26
C GLN A 54 3.58 7.25 12.50
N ILE A 55 4.87 6.93 12.50
CA ILE A 55 5.40 5.59 12.81
C ILE A 55 5.07 5.23 14.26
N ASN A 56 5.25 6.14 15.19
CA ASN A 56 4.90 5.94 16.60
C ASN A 56 3.38 5.78 16.80
N TRP A 57 2.58 6.53 16.06
CA TRP A 57 1.13 6.34 16.04
C TRP A 57 0.77 4.92 15.52
N TYR A 58 1.38 4.46 14.45
CA TYR A 58 1.17 3.11 13.93
C TYR A 58 1.51 2.03 14.97
N LYS A 59 2.63 2.15 15.69
CA LYS A 59 2.98 1.24 16.79
C LYS A 59 1.87 1.15 17.83
N ASN A 60 1.35 2.32 18.23
CA ASN A 60 0.25 2.39 19.21
C ASN A 60 -1.05 1.78 18.65
N VAL A 61 -1.35 2.00 17.36
CA VAL A 61 -2.51 1.38 16.70
C VAL A 61 -2.44 -0.14 16.77
N VAL A 62 -1.31 -0.75 16.42
CA VAL A 62 -1.15 -2.21 16.45
C VAL A 62 -1.37 -2.76 17.86
N LEU A 63 -0.84 -2.11 18.89
CA LEU A 63 -1.04 -2.50 20.29
C LEU A 63 -2.50 -2.36 20.73
N ASP A 64 -3.16 -1.27 20.35
CA ASP A 64 -4.57 -1.03 20.67
C ASP A 64 -5.49 -2.06 20.01
N LEU A 65 -5.25 -2.40 18.76
CA LEU A 65 -6.02 -3.42 18.04
C LEU A 65 -5.94 -4.79 18.74
N ALA A 66 -4.74 -5.22 19.11
CA ALA A 66 -4.54 -6.47 19.85
C ALA A 66 -5.30 -6.44 21.20
N LYS A 67 -5.18 -5.33 21.94
CA LYS A 67 -5.89 -5.15 23.21
C LYS A 67 -7.41 -5.18 23.04
N ARG A 68 -7.94 -4.52 22.02
CA ARG A 68 -9.39 -4.54 21.72
C ARG A 68 -9.87 -5.96 21.42
N ASN A 69 -9.10 -6.75 20.69
CA ASN A 69 -9.43 -8.16 20.45
C ASN A 69 -9.37 -9.00 21.73
N GLN A 70 -8.38 -8.78 22.60
CA GLN A 70 -8.33 -9.43 23.92
C GLN A 70 -9.60 -9.13 24.75
N ASP A 71 -10.06 -7.89 24.74
CA ASP A 71 -11.25 -7.51 25.47
C ASP A 71 -12.53 -8.06 24.83
N ALA A 72 -12.62 -8.08 23.50
CA ALA A 72 -13.74 -8.72 22.79
C ALA A 72 -13.77 -10.23 23.03
N ALA A 73 -12.63 -10.91 22.95
CA ALA A 73 -12.55 -12.37 23.16
C ALA A 73 -12.97 -12.78 24.58
N LYS A 74 -12.61 -12.00 25.62
CA LYS A 74 -13.04 -12.26 27.01
C LYS A 74 -14.55 -12.31 27.19
N ALA A 75 -15.32 -11.61 26.36
CA ALA A 75 -16.78 -11.61 26.39
C ALA A 75 -17.39 -12.86 25.73
N LEU A 76 -16.60 -13.66 25.03
CA LEU A 76 -17.06 -14.85 24.30
C LEU A 76 -17.01 -16.11 25.18
N PRO A 77 -17.81 -17.18 24.85
CA PRO A 77 -17.66 -18.48 25.47
C PRO A 77 -16.25 -19.06 25.26
N ALA A 78 -15.72 -19.76 26.28
CA ALA A 78 -14.34 -20.28 26.30
C ALA A 78 -13.96 -21.11 25.04
N ALA A 79 -14.92 -21.83 24.46
CA ALA A 79 -14.70 -22.59 23.23
C ALA A 79 -14.39 -21.68 22.03
N LYS A 80 -14.98 -20.48 21.96
CA LYS A 80 -14.74 -19.50 20.89
C LYS A 80 -13.48 -18.68 21.12
N GLN A 81 -13.13 -18.38 22.37
CA GLN A 81 -11.91 -17.59 22.69
C GLN A 81 -10.66 -18.19 22.04
N LYS A 82 -10.50 -19.51 22.09
CA LYS A 82 -9.34 -20.21 21.52
C LYS A 82 -9.16 -19.99 20.01
N SER A 83 -10.25 -19.76 19.28
CA SER A 83 -10.19 -19.53 17.82
C SER A 83 -9.61 -18.17 17.45
N TYR A 84 -9.53 -17.24 18.39
CA TYR A 84 -9.02 -15.88 18.18
C TYR A 84 -7.66 -15.63 18.81
N ALA A 85 -7.01 -16.64 19.38
CA ALA A 85 -5.75 -16.50 20.11
C ALA A 85 -4.62 -15.79 19.33
N GLU A 86 -4.56 -15.95 18.00
CA GLU A 86 -3.58 -15.25 17.17
C GLU A 86 -3.98 -13.77 16.94
N LEU A 87 -5.27 -13.49 16.74
CA LEU A 87 -5.79 -12.13 16.58
C LEU A 87 -5.73 -11.30 17.89
N GLU A 88 -5.62 -11.96 19.04
CA GLU A 88 -5.35 -11.32 20.32
C GLU A 88 -3.88 -10.89 20.49
N LYS A 89 -2.97 -11.45 19.71
CA LYS A 89 -1.55 -11.10 19.69
C LYS A 89 -1.28 -9.98 18.67
N VAL A 90 -1.76 -10.17 17.46
CA VAL A 90 -1.58 -9.24 16.36
C VAL A 90 -2.75 -9.32 15.38
N VAL A 91 -3.27 -8.17 14.98
CA VAL A 91 -4.31 -8.06 13.96
C VAL A 91 -3.65 -7.81 12.62
N PRO A 92 -3.92 -8.61 11.58
CA PRO A 92 -3.42 -8.35 10.24
C PRO A 92 -3.85 -6.97 9.74
N SER A 93 -2.99 -6.28 9.01
CA SER A 93 -3.32 -4.97 8.46
C SER A 93 -2.84 -4.79 7.02
N SER A 94 -3.54 -3.91 6.31
CA SER A 94 -3.17 -3.43 5.00
C SER A 94 -2.96 -1.92 5.07
N PHE A 95 -1.88 -1.43 4.47
CA PHE A 95 -1.52 -0.01 4.46
C PHE A 95 -1.81 0.66 3.13
N PHE A 96 -2.22 1.93 3.19
CA PHE A 96 -2.52 2.76 2.02
C PHE A 96 -1.88 4.14 2.19
N PHE A 97 -1.10 4.55 1.23
CA PHE A 97 -0.45 5.86 1.16
C PHE A 97 -0.23 6.27 -0.30
N HIS A 98 0.10 7.53 -0.56
CA HIS A 98 0.26 8.01 -1.92
C HIS A 98 1.68 7.77 -2.45
N PHE A 99 2.71 8.36 -1.85
CA PHE A 99 4.09 8.15 -2.27
C PHE A 99 4.59 6.78 -1.82
N PRO A 100 5.21 5.98 -2.72
CA PRO A 100 5.79 4.71 -2.35
C PRO A 100 6.94 4.88 -1.33
N MET A 101 7.08 3.93 -0.42
CA MET A 101 8.26 3.80 0.43
C MET A 101 9.48 3.42 -0.41
N GLU A 102 10.69 3.72 0.10
CA GLU A 102 11.95 3.36 -0.57
C GLU A 102 12.04 1.85 -0.90
N GLU A 103 11.45 1.02 -0.09
CA GLU A 103 11.47 -0.45 -0.24
C GLU A 103 10.84 -0.92 -1.56
N TYR A 104 9.91 -0.18 -2.14
CA TYR A 104 9.39 -0.49 -3.48
C TYR A 104 10.50 -0.42 -4.53
N ARG A 105 11.36 0.60 -4.44
CA ARG A 105 12.52 0.77 -5.32
C ARG A 105 13.58 -0.28 -5.04
N LEU A 106 13.89 -0.54 -3.77
CA LEU A 106 14.88 -1.55 -3.36
C LEU A 106 14.48 -2.95 -3.81
N ALA A 107 13.21 -3.33 -3.59
CA ALA A 107 12.69 -4.63 -4.00
C ALA A 107 12.74 -4.82 -5.53
N TRP A 108 12.34 -3.79 -6.29
CA TRP A 108 12.41 -3.85 -7.74
C TRP A 108 13.87 -3.94 -8.23
N THR A 109 14.78 -3.17 -7.65
CA THR A 109 16.21 -3.22 -7.98
C THR A 109 16.79 -4.60 -7.73
N GLU A 110 16.53 -5.19 -6.55
CA GLU A 110 17.00 -6.56 -6.22
C GLU A 110 16.47 -7.60 -7.23
N TYR A 111 15.22 -7.47 -7.66
CA TYR A 111 14.61 -8.36 -8.65
C TYR A 111 15.29 -8.24 -10.02
N VAL A 112 15.55 -7.01 -10.49
CA VAL A 112 16.24 -6.75 -11.77
C VAL A 112 17.69 -7.22 -11.73
N GLU A 113 18.43 -6.93 -10.66
CA GLU A 113 19.82 -7.36 -10.48
C GLU A 113 19.97 -8.87 -10.40
N ASN A 114 18.89 -9.60 -10.04
CA ASN A 114 18.83 -11.06 -10.08
C ASN A 114 18.23 -11.60 -11.39
N ASP A 115 18.44 -10.94 -12.51
CA ASP A 115 17.96 -11.35 -13.84
C ASP A 115 16.44 -11.60 -13.90
N TYR A 116 15.65 -10.77 -13.23
CA TYR A 116 14.17 -10.91 -13.13
C TYR A 116 13.74 -12.26 -12.58
N LYS A 117 14.44 -12.76 -11.58
CA LYS A 117 14.10 -13.98 -10.85
C LYS A 117 13.91 -13.68 -9.38
N ASP A 118 13.06 -14.46 -8.76
CA ASP A 118 12.85 -14.41 -7.31
C ASP A 118 14.17 -14.60 -6.55
N THR A 119 14.31 -13.86 -5.45
CA THR A 119 15.39 -13.98 -4.49
C THR A 119 14.89 -14.57 -3.17
N LYS A 120 15.75 -14.64 -2.16
CA LYS A 120 15.32 -14.97 -0.80
C LYS A 120 14.40 -13.87 -0.20
N ASN A 121 14.59 -12.60 -0.62
CA ASN A 121 13.86 -11.45 -0.09
C ASN A 121 12.69 -11.04 -0.97
N VAL A 122 12.79 -11.24 -2.29
CA VAL A 122 11.82 -10.75 -3.28
C VAL A 122 11.11 -11.91 -3.96
N LYS A 123 9.78 -11.83 -4.01
CA LYS A 123 8.91 -12.69 -4.81
C LYS A 123 8.08 -11.83 -5.73
N TYR A 124 8.26 -12.02 -7.03
CA TYR A 124 7.48 -11.31 -8.04
C TYR A 124 6.04 -11.81 -8.09
N ARG A 125 5.09 -10.91 -8.19
CA ARG A 125 3.67 -11.23 -8.34
C ARG A 125 3.15 -10.87 -9.72
N TYR A 126 3.24 -9.60 -10.11
CA TYR A 126 2.80 -9.13 -11.43
C TYR A 126 3.29 -7.70 -11.72
N GLY A 127 3.04 -7.26 -12.95
CA GLY A 127 3.19 -5.87 -13.38
C GLY A 127 4.63 -5.44 -13.59
N LEU A 128 4.81 -4.16 -13.78
CA LEU A 128 6.12 -3.55 -14.03
C LEU A 128 6.12 -2.06 -13.68
N PRO A 129 7.27 -1.45 -13.38
CA PRO A 129 7.42 -0.01 -13.42
C PRO A 129 7.39 0.45 -14.86
N GLY A 130 6.41 1.29 -15.18
CA GLY A 130 6.23 1.86 -16.51
C GLY A 130 6.84 3.25 -16.66
N GLU A 131 7.20 3.90 -15.56
CA GLU A 131 7.83 5.22 -15.57
C GLU A 131 9.14 5.23 -16.37
N SER A 132 9.48 6.39 -16.93
CA SER A 132 10.69 6.56 -17.74
C SER A 132 11.93 6.16 -16.93
N GLY A 133 12.76 5.29 -17.50
CA GLY A 133 13.91 4.74 -16.80
C GLY A 133 13.59 3.63 -15.80
N LYS A 134 12.34 3.15 -15.73
CA LYS A 134 11.89 2.12 -14.77
C LYS A 134 12.05 2.55 -13.32
N VAL A 135 11.76 3.81 -13.04
CA VAL A 135 11.97 4.47 -11.75
C VAL A 135 10.74 4.26 -10.86
N VAL A 136 10.99 4.21 -9.56
CA VAL A 136 9.99 4.37 -8.49
C VAL A 136 10.31 5.68 -7.78
N TYR A 137 9.38 6.63 -7.86
CA TYR A 137 9.54 7.94 -7.25
C TYR A 137 9.07 7.91 -5.79
N CYS A 138 10.01 7.67 -4.89
CA CYS A 138 9.79 7.59 -3.45
C CYS A 138 10.42 8.78 -2.70
N GLY A 139 10.14 8.91 -1.41
CA GLY A 139 10.81 9.86 -0.52
C GLY A 139 12.32 9.71 -0.56
N ILE A 140 13.04 10.80 -0.35
CA ILE A 140 14.52 10.83 -0.45
C ILE A 140 15.20 10.49 0.86
N HIS A 141 14.49 10.59 1.97
CA HIS A 141 15.02 10.26 3.28
C HIS A 141 14.53 8.87 3.69
N PRO A 142 15.41 7.99 4.17
CA PRO A 142 14.97 6.73 4.73
C PRO A 142 14.14 7.01 5.98
N ASP A 143 13.04 6.30 6.13
CA ASP A 143 12.26 6.22 7.35
C ASP A 143 12.33 4.80 7.92
N GLN A 144 11.69 4.56 9.05
CA GLN A 144 11.70 3.26 9.73
C GLN A 144 10.33 2.57 9.66
N LEU A 145 9.47 2.96 8.72
CA LEU A 145 8.11 2.40 8.66
C LEU A 145 8.15 0.92 8.30
N PHE A 146 8.94 0.55 7.28
CA PHE A 146 9.01 -0.83 6.81
C PHE A 146 9.60 -1.78 7.87
N GLU A 147 10.71 -1.41 8.50
CA GLU A 147 11.28 -2.17 9.61
C GLU A 147 10.30 -2.30 10.77
N THR A 148 9.58 -1.24 11.08
CA THR A 148 8.53 -1.26 12.12
C THR A 148 7.39 -2.22 11.74
N MET A 149 6.97 -2.25 10.47
CA MET A 149 5.98 -3.22 10.00
C MET A 149 6.46 -4.66 10.18
N GLN A 150 7.74 -4.92 9.87
CA GLN A 150 8.34 -6.25 10.05
C GLN A 150 8.43 -6.65 11.52
N GLU A 151 8.85 -5.74 12.39
CA GLU A 151 8.97 -5.98 13.83
C GLU A 151 7.62 -6.28 14.50
N LEU A 152 6.59 -5.53 14.12
CA LEU A 152 5.25 -5.68 14.69
C LEU A 152 4.49 -6.88 14.09
N GLY A 153 4.80 -7.27 12.87
CA GLY A 153 4.17 -8.41 12.19
C GLY A 153 2.68 -8.25 11.90
N SER A 154 2.15 -7.02 11.98
CA SER A 154 0.74 -6.71 11.68
C SER A 154 0.51 -6.50 10.19
N THR A 155 1.34 -5.70 9.53
CA THR A 155 1.16 -5.34 8.12
C THR A 155 1.73 -6.41 7.20
N ASP A 156 0.88 -6.98 6.36
CA ASP A 156 1.25 -7.97 5.34
C ASP A 156 1.20 -7.43 3.91
N SER A 157 0.58 -6.27 3.71
CA SER A 157 0.40 -5.68 2.38
C SER A 157 0.34 -4.16 2.44
N THR A 158 1.00 -3.52 1.50
CA THR A 158 0.98 -2.07 1.31
C THR A 158 0.58 -1.73 -0.12
N PHE A 159 -0.15 -0.63 -0.29
CA PHE A 159 -0.67 -0.14 -1.55
C PHE A 159 -0.34 1.34 -1.69
N CYS A 160 0.30 1.73 -2.79
CA CYS A 160 0.64 3.11 -3.08
C CYS A 160 0.13 3.54 -4.45
N GLY A 161 0.12 4.84 -4.69
CA GLY A 161 -0.18 5.48 -5.97
C GLY A 161 1.03 6.19 -6.54
N HIS A 162 0.88 7.49 -6.85
CA HIS A 162 1.87 8.44 -7.31
C HIS A 162 2.41 8.17 -8.73
N ASP A 163 3.07 7.06 -8.95
CA ASP A 163 3.68 6.69 -10.24
C ASP A 163 2.60 6.16 -11.18
N HIS A 164 2.09 6.99 -12.08
CA HIS A 164 0.92 6.67 -12.91
C HIS A 164 1.18 5.55 -13.92
N TYR A 165 2.41 5.29 -14.28
CA TYR A 165 2.80 4.20 -15.17
C TYR A 165 3.22 2.92 -14.44
N ASN A 166 3.34 2.94 -13.13
CA ASN A 166 3.72 1.79 -12.33
C ASN A 166 2.47 0.98 -11.94
N ASN A 167 2.56 -0.34 -12.04
CA ASN A 167 1.48 -1.26 -11.69
C ASN A 167 1.99 -2.59 -11.14
N PHE A 168 3.20 -2.61 -10.62
CA PHE A 168 3.83 -3.83 -10.15
C PHE A 168 3.47 -4.20 -8.72
N SER A 169 3.55 -5.49 -8.42
CA SER A 169 3.45 -6.03 -7.07
C SER A 169 4.57 -7.05 -6.83
N LEU A 170 5.25 -6.88 -5.72
CA LEU A 170 6.30 -7.77 -5.24
C LEU A 170 6.03 -8.09 -3.76
N ASN A 171 6.31 -9.31 -3.32
CA ASN A 171 6.49 -9.57 -1.89
C ASN A 171 7.95 -9.33 -1.54
N TYR A 172 8.21 -8.40 -0.64
CA TYR A 172 9.55 -8.06 -0.17
C TYR A 172 9.66 -8.37 1.31
N LYS A 173 10.54 -9.30 1.66
CA LYS A 173 10.79 -9.71 3.06
C LYS A 173 9.51 -10.00 3.86
N GLY A 174 8.52 -10.60 3.21
CA GLY A 174 7.25 -10.99 3.82
C GLY A 174 6.09 -10.01 3.66
N ILE A 175 6.31 -8.78 3.20
CA ILE A 175 5.28 -7.77 2.98
C ILE A 175 5.04 -7.57 1.48
N ASN A 176 3.78 -7.57 1.05
CA ASN A 176 3.44 -7.24 -0.33
C ASN A 176 3.53 -5.74 -0.55
N LEU A 177 4.33 -5.32 -1.52
CA LEU A 177 4.47 -3.94 -1.97
C LEU A 177 3.79 -3.82 -3.33
N THR A 178 2.70 -3.05 -3.40
CA THR A 178 1.85 -2.98 -4.59
C THR A 178 1.65 -1.54 -5.03
N SER A 179 2.14 -1.21 -6.21
CA SER A 179 1.76 0.01 -6.95
C SER A 179 0.36 -0.19 -7.51
N GLY A 180 -0.58 0.66 -7.11
CA GLY A 180 -1.96 0.62 -7.58
C GLY A 180 -2.07 0.90 -9.08
N TYR A 181 -3.09 0.31 -9.70
CA TYR A 181 -3.36 0.57 -11.11
C TYR A 181 -3.89 2.00 -11.30
N SER A 182 -3.35 2.72 -12.29
CA SER A 182 -3.74 4.12 -12.51
C SER A 182 -5.11 4.25 -13.19
N ILE A 183 -5.93 5.17 -12.69
CA ILE A 183 -7.18 5.61 -13.32
C ILE A 183 -6.99 6.88 -14.16
N ASP A 184 -5.76 7.31 -14.36
CA ASP A 184 -5.43 8.58 -14.99
C ASP A 184 -5.98 8.74 -16.41
N TYR A 185 -6.57 9.90 -16.67
CA TYR A 185 -7.06 10.33 -17.98
C TYR A 185 -6.32 11.54 -18.53
N LEU A 186 -5.76 12.38 -17.68
CA LEU A 186 -5.34 13.73 -18.06
C LEU A 186 -3.88 14.05 -17.73
N ALA A 187 -3.34 13.54 -16.62
CA ALA A 187 -2.02 13.94 -16.17
C ALA A 187 -0.89 13.48 -17.12
N TYR A 188 -1.07 12.32 -17.75
CA TYR A 188 -0.08 11.78 -18.70
C TYR A 188 -0.71 11.49 -20.05
N VAL A 189 -0.47 12.36 -21.01
CA VAL A 189 -0.92 12.15 -22.39
C VAL A 189 -0.28 10.90 -22.97
N GLY A 190 -1.14 9.95 -23.42
CA GLY A 190 -0.68 8.72 -24.05
C GLY A 190 -0.35 7.59 -23.07
N ILE A 191 -0.69 7.71 -21.79
CA ILE A 191 -0.58 6.62 -20.81
C ILE A 191 -1.23 5.32 -21.33
N TYR A 192 -2.34 5.43 -22.06
CA TYR A 192 -3.03 4.31 -22.71
C TYR A 192 -2.13 3.51 -23.69
N LYS A 193 -1.08 4.11 -24.22
CA LYS A 193 -0.11 3.43 -25.11
C LYS A 193 0.82 2.49 -24.37
N GLN A 194 0.96 2.67 -23.06
CA GLN A 194 1.84 1.85 -22.23
C GLN A 194 1.16 0.53 -21.79
N GLY A 195 -0.15 0.42 -21.92
CA GLY A 195 -0.89 -0.76 -21.46
C GLY A 195 -0.99 -0.92 -19.95
N THR A 196 -0.72 0.17 -19.20
CA THR A 196 -0.59 0.13 -17.73
C THR A 196 -1.66 0.93 -17.01
N GLN A 197 -2.72 1.35 -17.70
CA GLN A 197 -3.62 2.36 -17.16
C GLN A 197 -5.10 2.05 -17.30
N ARG A 198 -5.87 2.89 -16.66
CA ARG A 198 -7.33 3.00 -16.66
C ARG A 198 -7.98 1.75 -16.12
N GLY A 199 -7.57 1.44 -14.95
CA GLY A 199 -8.12 0.37 -14.18
C GLY A 199 -8.10 0.69 -12.69
N CYS A 200 -8.19 -0.33 -11.91
CA CYS A 200 -8.08 -0.24 -10.46
C CYS A 200 -7.42 -1.50 -9.89
N THR A 201 -7.02 -1.43 -8.65
CA THR A 201 -6.65 -2.61 -7.87
C THR A 201 -7.84 -3.00 -7.02
N ILE A 202 -8.33 -4.21 -7.21
CA ILE A 202 -9.42 -4.79 -6.42
C ILE A 202 -8.82 -5.53 -5.23
N LEU A 203 -9.35 -5.28 -4.04
CA LEU A 203 -8.96 -5.95 -2.81
C LEU A 203 -10.16 -6.68 -2.23
N ASP A 204 -10.08 -7.98 -2.13
CA ASP A 204 -11.11 -8.83 -1.58
C ASP A 204 -10.71 -9.31 -0.18
N TYR A 205 -11.49 -8.92 0.82
CA TYR A 205 -11.29 -9.33 2.21
C TYR A 205 -12.33 -10.36 2.60
N ASP A 206 -11.87 -11.51 3.08
CA ASP A 206 -12.77 -12.52 3.62
C ASP A 206 -13.11 -12.25 5.10
N LYS A 207 -14.06 -13.06 5.62
CA LYS A 207 -14.54 -12.92 7.01
C LYS A 207 -13.48 -13.23 8.07
N SER A 208 -12.44 -13.94 7.71
CA SER A 208 -11.29 -14.25 8.60
C SER A 208 -10.19 -13.21 8.56
N GLY A 209 -10.33 -12.18 7.72
CA GLY A 209 -9.33 -11.14 7.48
C GLY A 209 -8.30 -11.52 6.43
N GLY A 210 -8.49 -12.61 5.70
CA GLY A 210 -7.68 -12.95 4.54
C GLY A 210 -7.83 -11.89 3.45
N LEU A 211 -6.75 -11.63 2.72
CA LEU A 211 -6.70 -10.68 1.61
C LEU A 211 -6.29 -11.39 0.33
N ASP A 212 -7.11 -11.26 -0.70
CA ASP A 212 -6.73 -11.46 -2.08
C ASP A 212 -6.82 -10.14 -2.84
N PHE A 213 -5.97 -9.94 -3.84
CA PHE A 213 -6.00 -8.72 -4.65
C PHE A 213 -5.44 -8.94 -6.05
N HIS A 214 -6.01 -8.19 -6.99
CA HIS A 214 -5.62 -8.22 -8.39
C HIS A 214 -5.84 -6.87 -9.03
N GLN A 215 -5.25 -6.67 -10.21
CA GLN A 215 -5.48 -5.48 -11.03
C GLN A 215 -6.53 -5.77 -12.09
N GLU A 216 -7.46 -4.84 -12.26
CA GLU A 216 -8.46 -4.86 -13.34
C GLU A 216 -8.21 -3.70 -14.31
N ASN A 217 -7.87 -4.03 -15.55
CA ASN A 217 -7.80 -3.06 -16.62
C ASN A 217 -9.19 -2.92 -17.24
N TYR A 218 -9.79 -1.75 -17.09
CA TYR A 218 -11.17 -1.49 -17.52
C TYR A 218 -11.43 -1.81 -18.99
N TYR A 219 -10.48 -1.52 -19.86
CA TYR A 219 -10.68 -1.72 -21.30
C TYR A 219 -10.31 -3.14 -21.77
N GLN A 220 -9.22 -3.68 -21.26
CA GLN A 220 -8.72 -4.97 -21.70
C GLN A 220 -9.49 -6.12 -21.05
N ASP A 221 -9.72 -6.02 -19.74
CA ASP A 221 -10.31 -7.12 -18.98
C ASP A 221 -11.84 -7.12 -19.09
N LYS A 222 -12.48 -5.97 -18.87
CA LYS A 222 -13.93 -5.89 -18.83
C LYS A 222 -14.58 -5.98 -20.19
N TYR A 223 -14.00 -5.37 -21.22
CA TYR A 223 -14.55 -5.38 -22.57
C TYR A 223 -13.85 -6.34 -23.52
N GLN A 224 -12.82 -7.04 -23.07
CA GLN A 224 -12.00 -7.93 -23.89
C GLN A 224 -11.58 -7.25 -25.21
N ASN A 225 -11.26 -5.99 -25.14
CA ASN A 225 -11.01 -5.15 -26.28
C ASN A 225 -9.60 -4.55 -26.19
N ASP A 226 -8.78 -4.84 -27.18
CA ASP A 226 -7.48 -4.20 -27.36
C ASP A 226 -7.60 -2.74 -27.83
N ALA A 227 -8.81 -2.30 -28.19
CA ALA A 227 -9.07 -0.92 -28.55
C ALA A 227 -8.90 -0.02 -27.33
N ARG A 228 -7.87 0.78 -27.37
CA ARG A 228 -7.55 1.78 -26.37
C ARG A 228 -8.33 3.05 -26.68
N GLU A 229 -8.97 3.61 -25.68
CA GLU A 229 -9.60 4.90 -25.84
C GLU A 229 -8.54 5.97 -26.17
N SER A 230 -8.68 6.65 -27.28
CA SER A 230 -7.91 7.84 -27.56
C SER A 230 -8.63 9.04 -26.99
N VAL A 231 -8.14 9.57 -25.89
CA VAL A 231 -8.60 10.88 -25.40
C VAL A 231 -7.83 11.94 -26.17
N THR A 232 -8.56 12.70 -27.00
CA THR A 232 -7.98 13.89 -27.63
C THR A 232 -8.03 15.00 -26.59
N MET A 233 -6.89 15.37 -26.03
CA MET A 233 -6.77 16.57 -25.23
C MET A 233 -7.02 17.75 -26.16
N GLN A 234 -7.97 18.62 -25.84
CA GLN A 234 -8.00 19.94 -26.43
C GLN A 234 -6.79 20.71 -25.89
N GLU A 235 -5.87 21.05 -26.77
CA GLU A 235 -4.85 22.03 -26.46
C GLU A 235 -5.56 23.39 -26.34
N ASP A 236 -5.56 23.99 -25.15
CA ASP A 236 -5.99 25.38 -24.92
C ASP A 236 -4.93 26.37 -25.41
#